data_753d5bcc72fedee5d06ee019c8a3d242
#
_entry.id   753d5bcc72fedee5d06ee019c8a3d242
#
_cell.length_a   1.000
_cell.length_b   1.000
_cell.length_c   1.000
_cell.angle_alpha   90.00
_cell.angle_beta   90.00
_cell.angle_gamma   90.00
#
_symmetry.space_group_name_H-M   'P 1'
#
loop_
_entity.id
_entity.type
_entity.pdbx_description
1 polymer ?
#
loop_
_entity_poly.entity_id
_entity_poly.type
_entity_poly.pdbx_seq_one_letter_code
_entity_poly.pdbx_strand_id
1 'polypeptide(L)'
;MSALLRAWAIFVVAAKRLLSQRGLALATSLGLVVAVALTMSVPLYADAVYYRVLREELSSIGASEAGASGPGTRPPFAFMFRYVGAWSGSKQWEDMKLVDTYLSGPIVSALGLPQKFMVRHFKTDNFQLFPVEDIAYADVKEPLAWVNFGFVSDLEKHITILEGSFPAVAPPSSDSTIEVLVSEALATELGLQVGETYVTFDRRGTQSGGKRVTQIPIHIAGIWKATDPKEEFWFYNPAALDGLLLVPEGTFVGRIGPYMEDEVYGGM
;
A
#
# COMPACT_ATOMS: atom_id res chain seq x y z
N MET A 1 -34.16 63.10 -1.63
CA MET A 1 -35.52 62.53 -1.69
C MET A 1 -36.07 62.33 -3.11
N SER A 2 -35.78 63.19 -4.11
CA SER A 2 -36.32 63.09 -5.47
C SER A 2 -35.90 61.86 -6.30
N ALA A 3 -34.69 61.33 -6.10
CA ALA A 3 -34.20 60.18 -6.87
C ALA A 3 -34.89 58.86 -6.47
N LEU A 4 -35.13 58.64 -5.19
CA LEU A 4 -35.84 57.47 -4.65
C LEU A 4 -37.29 57.41 -5.12
N LEU A 5 -37.98 58.58 -5.11
CA LEU A 5 -39.37 58.68 -5.58
C LEU A 5 -39.48 58.42 -7.09
N ARG A 6 -38.51 58.88 -7.89
CA ARG A 6 -38.46 58.57 -9.33
C ARG A 6 -38.19 57.09 -9.61
N ALA A 7 -37.27 56.47 -8.86
CA ALA A 7 -37.00 55.04 -8.99
C ALA A 7 -38.23 54.20 -8.61
N TRP A 8 -38.92 54.57 -7.56
CA TRP A 8 -40.16 53.90 -7.13
C TRP A 8 -41.29 54.05 -8.18
N ALA A 9 -41.46 55.25 -8.75
CA ALA A 9 -42.47 55.51 -9.80
C ALA A 9 -42.18 54.67 -11.07
N ILE A 10 -40.92 54.54 -11.49
CA ILE A 10 -40.50 53.71 -12.61
C ILE A 10 -40.80 52.25 -12.33
N PHE A 11 -40.48 51.76 -11.11
CA PHE A 11 -40.76 50.39 -10.69
C PHE A 11 -42.25 50.04 -10.73
N VAL A 12 -43.12 50.95 -10.21
CA VAL A 12 -44.57 50.74 -10.21
C VAL A 12 -45.12 50.69 -11.64
N VAL A 13 -44.65 51.58 -12.54
CA VAL A 13 -45.07 51.59 -13.92
C VAL A 13 -44.62 50.30 -14.65
N ALA A 14 -43.39 49.88 -14.42
CA ALA A 14 -42.87 48.64 -15.00
C ALA A 14 -43.64 47.40 -14.47
N ALA A 15 -43.94 47.35 -13.21
CA ALA A 15 -44.73 46.26 -12.59
C ALA A 15 -46.16 46.21 -13.16
N LYS A 16 -46.79 47.38 -13.34
CA LYS A 16 -48.14 47.46 -13.90
C LYS A 16 -48.18 47.04 -15.38
N ARG A 17 -47.11 47.33 -16.12
CA ARG A 17 -46.94 46.92 -17.53
C ARG A 17 -46.69 45.41 -17.64
N LEU A 18 -45.89 44.84 -16.76
CA LEU A 18 -45.66 43.42 -16.64
C LEU A 18 -46.97 42.66 -16.34
N LEU A 19 -47.77 43.14 -15.41
CA LEU A 19 -49.06 42.55 -15.07
C LEU A 19 -50.10 42.65 -16.18
N SER A 20 -50.03 43.71 -17.01
CA SER A 20 -50.89 43.91 -18.19
C SER A 20 -50.56 42.90 -19.32
N GLN A 21 -49.33 42.49 -19.45
CA GLN A 21 -48.85 41.55 -20.48
C GLN A 21 -48.42 40.19 -19.87
N ARG A 22 -49.36 39.57 -19.17
CA ARG A 22 -49.07 38.31 -18.37
C ARG A 22 -48.41 37.22 -19.21
N GLY A 23 -48.78 37.03 -20.48
CA GLY A 23 -48.20 36.00 -21.35
C GLY A 23 -46.72 36.30 -21.68
N LEU A 24 -46.38 37.55 -21.94
CA LEU A 24 -44.99 37.94 -22.25
C LEU A 24 -44.11 37.86 -20.99
N ALA A 25 -44.63 38.26 -19.83
CA ALA A 25 -43.93 38.15 -18.56
C ALA A 25 -43.66 36.70 -18.18
N LEU A 26 -44.63 35.79 -18.39
CA LEU A 26 -44.44 34.36 -18.16
C LEU A 26 -43.42 33.76 -19.13
N ALA A 27 -43.47 34.14 -20.42
CA ALA A 27 -42.52 33.62 -21.41
C ALA A 27 -41.08 34.05 -21.10
N THR A 28 -40.87 35.33 -20.73
CA THR A 28 -39.52 35.83 -20.35
C THR A 28 -39.02 35.21 -19.07
N SER A 29 -39.86 35.05 -18.07
CA SER A 29 -39.48 34.38 -16.81
C SER A 29 -39.12 32.88 -17.04
N LEU A 30 -39.93 32.19 -17.84
CA LEU A 30 -39.65 30.79 -18.20
C LEU A 30 -38.34 30.68 -18.98
N GLY A 31 -38.11 31.57 -19.96
CA GLY A 31 -36.85 31.61 -20.71
C GLY A 31 -35.63 31.88 -19.81
N LEU A 32 -35.77 32.78 -18.84
CA LEU A 32 -34.70 33.04 -17.89
C LEU A 32 -34.43 31.81 -17.00
N VAL A 33 -35.46 31.17 -16.48
CA VAL A 33 -35.30 29.94 -15.68
C VAL A 33 -34.62 28.84 -16.48
N VAL A 34 -35.02 28.62 -17.73
CA VAL A 34 -34.41 27.63 -18.61
C VAL A 34 -32.94 28.01 -18.90
N ALA A 35 -32.63 29.24 -19.15
CA ALA A 35 -31.26 29.69 -19.39
C ALA A 35 -30.37 29.49 -18.18
N VAL A 36 -30.83 29.82 -16.97
CA VAL A 36 -30.11 29.62 -15.73
C VAL A 36 -29.94 28.13 -15.46
N ALA A 37 -31.00 27.31 -15.66
CA ALA A 37 -30.94 25.88 -15.47
C ALA A 37 -29.91 25.20 -16.40
N LEU A 38 -29.88 25.60 -17.67
CA LEU A 38 -28.90 25.10 -18.63
C LEU A 38 -27.46 25.53 -18.26
N THR A 39 -27.27 26.78 -17.85
CA THR A 39 -25.95 27.28 -17.46
C THR A 39 -25.44 26.55 -16.21
N MET A 40 -26.31 26.28 -15.24
CA MET A 40 -25.94 25.56 -14.02
C MET A 40 -25.83 24.05 -14.22
N SER A 41 -26.48 23.47 -15.21
CA SER A 41 -26.41 22.01 -15.47
C SER A 41 -25.03 21.56 -15.93
N VAL A 42 -24.31 22.43 -16.69
CA VAL A 42 -22.97 22.08 -17.22
C VAL A 42 -21.95 21.81 -16.10
N PRO A 43 -21.74 22.70 -15.12
CA PRO A 43 -20.78 22.41 -14.04
C PRO A 43 -21.21 21.24 -13.17
N LEU A 44 -22.51 21.11 -12.85
CA LEU A 44 -23.00 19.97 -12.05
C LEU A 44 -22.81 18.62 -12.77
N TYR A 45 -23.04 18.61 -14.09
CA TYR A 45 -22.79 17.42 -14.89
C TYR A 45 -21.30 17.11 -14.99
N ALA A 46 -20.46 18.12 -15.18
CA ALA A 46 -19.02 17.97 -15.22
C ALA A 46 -18.49 17.37 -13.92
N ASP A 47 -18.90 17.90 -12.75
CA ASP A 47 -18.50 17.39 -11.46
C ASP A 47 -18.94 15.94 -11.24
N ALA A 48 -20.17 15.60 -11.63
CA ALA A 48 -20.68 14.23 -11.54
C ALA A 48 -19.90 13.25 -12.43
N VAL A 49 -19.55 13.68 -13.66
CA VAL A 49 -18.73 12.88 -14.58
C VAL A 49 -17.31 12.74 -14.07
N TYR A 50 -16.66 13.82 -13.61
CA TYR A 50 -15.33 13.76 -13.04
C TYR A 50 -15.26 12.84 -11.82
N TYR A 51 -16.25 12.91 -10.93
CA TYR A 51 -16.33 12.01 -9.78
C TYR A 51 -16.48 10.55 -10.22
N ARG A 52 -17.30 10.26 -11.22
CA ARG A 52 -17.49 8.92 -11.75
C ARG A 52 -16.23 8.37 -12.42
N VAL A 53 -15.60 9.19 -13.28
CA VAL A 53 -14.34 8.83 -13.95
C VAL A 53 -13.23 8.62 -12.93
N LEU A 54 -13.08 9.54 -11.97
CA LEU A 54 -12.11 9.39 -10.89
C LEU A 54 -12.31 8.09 -10.11
N ARG A 55 -13.54 7.77 -9.77
CA ARG A 55 -13.87 6.52 -9.07
C ARG A 55 -13.57 5.27 -9.91
N GLU A 56 -13.86 5.33 -11.20
CA GLU A 56 -13.61 4.24 -12.14
C GLU A 56 -12.10 4.06 -12.37
N GLU A 57 -11.35 5.14 -12.59
CA GLU A 57 -9.89 5.12 -12.70
C GLU A 57 -9.23 4.60 -11.43
N LEU A 58 -9.61 5.09 -10.26
CA LEU A 58 -9.08 4.63 -8.98
C LEU A 58 -9.40 3.14 -8.71
N SER A 59 -10.50 2.63 -9.24
CA SER A 59 -10.83 1.20 -9.13
C SER A 59 -10.12 0.35 -10.19
N SER A 60 -9.86 0.88 -11.37
CA SER A 60 -9.24 0.16 -12.49
C SER A 60 -7.72 0.09 -12.40
N ILE A 61 -7.06 1.11 -11.83
CA ILE A 61 -5.60 1.12 -11.63
C ILE A 61 -5.16 -0.06 -10.77
N GLY A 62 -6.00 -0.49 -9.83
CA GLY A 62 -5.73 -1.68 -9.02
C GLY A 62 -5.75 -3.00 -9.80
N ALA A 63 -6.47 -3.07 -10.91
CA ALA A 63 -6.56 -4.27 -11.73
C ALA A 63 -5.40 -4.38 -12.76
N SER A 64 -4.81 -3.26 -13.18
CA SER A 64 -3.80 -3.25 -14.24
C SER A 64 -2.37 -3.49 -13.74
N GLU A 65 -2.04 -3.15 -12.49
CA GLU A 65 -0.71 -3.40 -11.91
C GLU A 65 -0.57 -4.76 -11.24
N ALA A 66 -1.67 -5.44 -10.98
CA ALA A 66 -1.68 -6.83 -10.52
C ALA A 66 -1.47 -7.78 -11.71
N GLY A 67 -0.33 -7.68 -12.37
CA GLY A 67 0.11 -8.60 -13.43
C GLY A 67 0.43 -9.99 -12.92
N ALA A 68 -0.35 -10.55 -12.02
CA ALA A 68 -0.37 -11.98 -11.69
C ALA A 68 -1.64 -12.29 -10.88
N SER A 69 -2.54 -13.04 -11.52
CA SER A 69 -3.41 -14.01 -10.85
C SER A 69 -4.51 -13.47 -9.92
N GLY A 70 -5.62 -13.07 -10.49
CA GLY A 70 -6.90 -13.05 -9.82
C GLY A 70 -7.45 -11.66 -9.49
N PRO A 71 -8.77 -11.52 -9.39
CA PRO A 71 -9.44 -10.25 -9.14
C PRO A 71 -9.35 -9.87 -7.66
N GLY A 72 -8.17 -9.43 -7.23
CA GLY A 72 -8.03 -8.65 -6.02
C GLY A 72 -8.38 -7.22 -6.37
N THR A 73 -9.61 -6.83 -6.17
CA THR A 73 -10.03 -5.44 -6.34
C THR A 73 -9.34 -4.60 -5.28
N ARG A 74 -8.38 -3.79 -5.72
CA ARG A 74 -7.80 -2.74 -4.88
C ARG A 74 -8.93 -1.95 -4.20
N PRO A 75 -8.85 -1.72 -2.88
CA PRO A 75 -9.85 -0.92 -2.20
C PRO A 75 -9.97 0.47 -2.85
N PRO A 76 -11.19 1.00 -3.03
CA PRO A 76 -11.36 2.34 -3.58
C PRO A 76 -10.66 3.37 -2.69
N PHE A 77 -9.98 4.35 -3.31
CA PHE A 77 -9.18 5.38 -2.63
C PHE A 77 -8.00 4.85 -1.80
N ALA A 78 -7.53 3.64 -2.07
CA ALA A 78 -6.29 3.14 -1.50
C ALA A 78 -5.09 3.68 -2.29
N PHE A 79 -4.14 4.31 -1.58
CA PHE A 79 -2.90 4.83 -2.14
C PHE A 79 -1.75 3.93 -1.72
N MET A 80 -0.87 3.59 -2.66
CA MET A 80 0.37 2.89 -2.38
C MET A 80 1.55 3.80 -2.71
N PHE A 81 2.41 3.99 -1.71
CA PHE A 81 3.70 4.63 -1.90
C PHE A 81 4.76 3.54 -1.84
N ARG A 82 5.45 3.32 -2.95
CA ARG A 82 6.43 2.24 -3.08
C ARG A 82 7.83 2.80 -3.27
N TYR A 83 8.76 2.35 -2.44
CA TYR A 83 10.19 2.55 -2.62
C TYR A 83 10.82 1.21 -3.05
N VAL A 84 11.70 1.24 -4.05
CA VAL A 84 12.42 0.07 -4.53
C VAL A 84 13.91 0.39 -4.50
N GLY A 85 14.64 -0.22 -3.56
CA GLY A 85 16.06 0.03 -3.33
C GLY A 85 16.92 -0.29 -4.56
N ALA A 86 16.57 -1.32 -5.31
CA ALA A 86 17.27 -1.71 -6.54
C ALA A 86 17.32 -0.59 -7.61
N TRP A 87 16.37 0.35 -7.59
CA TRP A 87 16.31 1.44 -8.58
C TRP A 87 16.90 2.76 -8.06
N SER A 88 16.84 2.98 -6.76
CA SER A 88 17.13 4.28 -6.15
C SER A 88 18.25 4.23 -5.12
N GLY A 89 18.89 3.08 -4.97
CA GLY A 89 19.93 2.81 -3.97
C GLY A 89 19.37 2.42 -2.61
N SER A 90 20.20 1.78 -1.79
CA SER A 90 19.82 1.43 -0.42
C SER A 90 19.59 2.69 0.42
N LYS A 91 18.63 2.62 1.34
CA LYS A 91 18.34 3.68 2.30
C LYS A 91 18.41 3.10 3.70
N GLN A 92 18.96 3.89 4.60
CA GLN A 92 18.94 3.53 6.02
C GLN A 92 17.52 3.64 6.58
N TRP A 93 17.25 2.86 7.62
CA TRP A 93 15.96 2.90 8.29
C TRP A 93 15.58 4.29 8.80
N GLU A 94 16.58 5.05 9.26
CA GLU A 94 16.38 6.42 9.74
C GLU A 94 15.85 7.36 8.63
N ASP A 95 16.30 7.19 7.40
CA ASP A 95 15.79 7.96 6.25
C ASP A 95 14.31 7.64 5.98
N MET A 96 13.93 6.38 6.15
CA MET A 96 12.55 5.93 5.96
C MET A 96 11.59 6.48 7.02
N LYS A 97 12.06 6.73 8.25
CA LYS A 97 11.24 7.35 9.31
C LYS A 97 10.70 8.72 8.93
N LEU A 98 11.46 9.52 8.21
CA LEU A 98 11.01 10.84 7.74
C LEU A 98 9.84 10.70 6.77
N VAL A 99 9.93 9.74 5.85
CA VAL A 99 8.88 9.44 4.88
C VAL A 99 7.64 8.91 5.61
N ASP A 100 7.81 7.96 6.52
CA ASP A 100 6.73 7.39 7.32
C ASP A 100 5.96 8.46 8.12
N THR A 101 6.71 9.37 8.77
CA THR A 101 6.12 10.50 9.50
C THR A 101 5.34 11.44 8.57
N TYR A 102 5.85 11.69 7.37
CA TYR A 102 5.15 12.53 6.39
C TYR A 102 3.88 11.86 5.86
N LEU A 103 3.95 10.56 5.55
CA LEU A 103 2.82 9.79 5.05
C LEU A 103 1.73 9.56 6.09
N SER A 104 2.09 9.44 7.38
CA SER A 104 1.12 9.25 8.45
C SER A 104 0.45 10.54 8.94
N GLY A 105 0.97 11.71 8.57
CA GLY A 105 0.47 13.00 9.06
C GLY A 105 0.20 14.03 7.93
N PRO A 106 1.20 14.77 7.46
CA PRO A 106 0.99 15.90 6.54
C PRO A 106 0.28 15.53 5.24
N ILE A 107 0.56 14.36 4.67
CA ILE A 107 -0.07 13.93 3.41
C ILE A 107 -1.58 13.73 3.54
N VAL A 108 -2.05 13.27 4.70
CA VAL A 108 -3.49 13.07 4.96
C VAL A 108 -4.24 14.39 4.84
N SER A 109 -3.66 15.45 5.41
CA SER A 109 -4.22 16.80 5.32
C SER A 109 -4.21 17.32 3.87
N ALA A 110 -3.13 17.05 3.13
CA ALA A 110 -2.97 17.48 1.74
C ALA A 110 -3.94 16.77 0.78
N LEU A 111 -4.24 15.50 1.03
CA LEU A 111 -5.21 14.73 0.23
C LEU A 111 -6.66 15.14 0.50
N GLY A 112 -6.95 15.75 1.66
CA GLY A 112 -8.31 16.15 2.03
C GLY A 112 -9.30 14.99 2.20
N LEU A 113 -8.79 13.77 2.37
CA LEU A 113 -9.59 12.55 2.58
C LEU A 113 -9.36 12.00 4.00
N PRO A 114 -10.39 11.49 4.67
CA PRO A 114 -10.22 10.85 5.98
C PRO A 114 -9.39 9.59 5.84
N GLN A 115 -8.31 9.48 6.60
CA GLN A 115 -7.51 8.27 6.67
C GLN A 115 -8.26 7.20 7.48
N LYS A 116 -8.44 6.02 6.90
CA LYS A 116 -9.04 4.87 7.58
C LYS A 116 -7.99 4.08 8.35
N PHE A 117 -6.91 3.72 7.67
CA PHE A 117 -5.72 3.05 8.22
C PHE A 117 -4.52 3.23 7.30
N MET A 118 -3.34 2.88 7.80
CA MET A 118 -2.11 2.83 7.03
C MET A 118 -1.39 1.51 7.36
N VAL A 119 -0.98 0.80 6.33
CA VAL A 119 -0.22 -0.44 6.48
C VAL A 119 1.19 -0.23 5.92
N ARG A 120 2.19 -0.58 6.70
CA ARG A 120 3.59 -0.60 6.28
C ARG A 120 3.96 -2.02 5.89
N HIS A 121 4.50 -2.17 4.70
CA HIS A 121 4.96 -3.44 4.18
C HIS A 121 6.39 -3.31 3.71
N PHE A 122 7.29 -4.07 4.31
CA PHE A 122 8.69 -4.13 3.93
C PHE A 122 9.06 -5.55 3.55
N LYS A 123 9.91 -5.68 2.54
CA LYS A 123 10.51 -6.95 2.15
C LYS A 123 11.94 -6.76 1.65
N THR A 124 12.76 -7.77 1.86
CA THR A 124 14.13 -7.85 1.33
C THR A 124 14.12 -8.34 -0.11
N ASP A 125 15.31 -8.37 -0.71
CA ASP A 125 15.58 -9.20 -1.88
C ASP A 125 15.53 -10.69 -1.55
N ASN A 126 15.68 -11.53 -2.58
CA ASN A 126 15.55 -12.98 -2.45
C ASN A 126 16.75 -13.60 -1.73
N PHE A 127 16.47 -14.48 -0.79
CA PHE A 127 17.41 -15.39 -0.15
C PHE A 127 17.13 -16.82 -0.59
N GLN A 128 18.18 -17.63 -0.65
CA GLN A 128 18.08 -19.06 -0.87
C GLN A 128 17.81 -19.77 0.47
N LEU A 129 16.84 -20.66 0.51
CA LEU A 129 16.49 -21.43 1.72
C LEU A 129 17.12 -22.83 1.64
N PHE A 130 17.86 -23.22 2.70
CA PHE A 130 18.49 -24.51 2.82
C PHE A 130 18.18 -25.19 4.17
N PRO A 131 18.14 -26.52 4.22
CA PRO A 131 18.05 -27.25 5.48
C PRO A 131 19.37 -27.14 6.27
N VAL A 132 19.31 -27.22 7.59
CA VAL A 132 20.51 -27.11 8.49
C VAL A 132 21.45 -28.30 8.37
N GLU A 133 20.94 -29.47 7.98
CA GLU A 133 21.72 -30.71 7.95
C GLU A 133 22.80 -30.76 6.86
N ASP A 134 22.72 -29.87 5.88
CA ASP A 134 23.72 -29.78 4.80
C ASP A 134 24.79 -28.72 5.14
N ILE A 135 25.96 -29.20 5.56
CA ILE A 135 27.08 -28.33 6.01
C ILE A 135 27.75 -27.57 4.85
N ALA A 136 27.55 -27.99 3.61
CA ALA A 136 28.22 -27.43 2.42
C ALA A 136 27.28 -26.61 1.53
N TYR A 137 26.59 -25.62 2.07
CA TYR A 137 25.66 -24.76 1.30
C TYR A 137 26.30 -24.04 0.10
N ALA A 138 27.61 -23.87 0.12
CA ALA A 138 28.32 -23.21 -0.99
C ALA A 138 28.32 -24.03 -2.28
N ASP A 139 28.19 -25.33 -2.21
CA ASP A 139 28.24 -26.28 -3.33
C ASP A 139 26.85 -26.81 -3.72
N VAL A 140 25.81 -26.56 -2.91
CA VAL A 140 24.44 -26.95 -3.24
C VAL A 140 23.91 -26.05 -4.35
N LYS A 141 23.57 -26.67 -5.50
CA LYS A 141 23.16 -25.94 -6.70
C LYS A 141 21.69 -25.54 -6.69
N GLU A 142 20.86 -26.22 -5.93
CA GLU A 142 19.41 -26.01 -5.91
C GLU A 142 18.89 -25.78 -4.49
N PRO A 143 18.51 -24.54 -4.16
CA PRO A 143 17.86 -24.24 -2.88
C PRO A 143 16.46 -24.87 -2.84
N LEU A 144 15.94 -25.14 -1.64
CA LEU A 144 14.55 -25.57 -1.45
C LEU A 144 13.57 -24.56 -2.05
N ALA A 145 13.82 -23.29 -1.81
CA ALA A 145 13.04 -22.18 -2.36
C ALA A 145 13.83 -20.88 -2.34
N TRP A 146 13.30 -19.89 -3.05
CA TRP A 146 13.69 -18.50 -2.94
C TRP A 146 12.66 -17.79 -2.06
N VAL A 147 13.11 -17.21 -0.97
CA VAL A 147 12.27 -16.57 0.03
C VAL A 147 12.74 -15.14 0.29
N ASN A 148 11.87 -14.30 0.83
CA ASN A 148 12.20 -12.95 1.25
C ASN A 148 11.89 -12.80 2.73
N PHE A 149 12.68 -12.05 3.47
CA PHE A 149 12.23 -11.56 4.77
C PHE A 149 11.31 -10.38 4.59
N GLY A 150 10.29 -10.29 5.43
CA GLY A 150 9.38 -9.17 5.41
C GLY A 150 8.66 -8.94 6.73
N PHE A 151 8.12 -7.74 6.89
CA PHE A 151 7.14 -7.48 7.92
C PHE A 151 5.98 -6.66 7.37
N VAL A 152 4.83 -6.83 7.99
CA VAL A 152 3.62 -6.05 7.74
C VAL A 152 3.15 -5.52 9.09
N SER A 153 2.89 -4.22 9.18
CA SER A 153 2.40 -3.63 10.42
C SER A 153 1.01 -4.15 10.77
N ASP A 154 0.73 -4.33 12.07
CA ASP A 154 -0.55 -4.83 12.59
C ASP A 154 -1.00 -6.21 12.08
N LEU A 155 -0.11 -6.99 11.49
CA LEU A 155 -0.40 -8.28 10.86
C LEU A 155 -1.15 -9.26 11.78
N GLU A 156 -0.81 -9.30 13.07
CA GLU A 156 -1.40 -10.21 14.06
C GLU A 156 -2.93 -10.16 14.12
N LYS A 157 -3.52 -9.02 13.81
CA LYS A 157 -4.98 -8.80 13.86
C LYS A 157 -5.71 -9.38 12.65
N HIS A 158 -4.98 -9.68 11.57
CA HIS A 158 -5.52 -10.00 10.25
C HIS A 158 -5.19 -11.41 9.80
N ILE A 159 -4.42 -12.16 10.62
CA ILE A 159 -4.04 -13.54 10.36
C ILE A 159 -4.57 -14.48 11.42
N THR A 160 -4.70 -15.75 11.05
CA THR A 160 -4.93 -16.85 11.96
C THR A 160 -3.69 -17.73 11.97
N ILE A 161 -3.11 -17.95 13.14
CA ILE A 161 -2.03 -18.92 13.33
C ILE A 161 -2.68 -20.32 13.34
N LEU A 162 -2.29 -21.16 12.39
CA LEU A 162 -2.78 -22.53 12.27
C LEU A 162 -2.03 -23.47 13.20
N GLU A 163 -0.71 -23.27 13.32
CA GLU A 163 0.19 -24.06 14.10
C GLU A 163 1.32 -23.20 14.66
N GLY A 164 1.78 -23.47 15.88
CA GLY A 164 2.84 -22.70 16.54
C GLY A 164 2.35 -21.40 17.18
N SER A 165 3.17 -20.37 17.14
CA SER A 165 2.91 -19.07 17.75
C SER A 165 3.47 -17.93 16.91
N PHE A 166 3.08 -16.69 17.24
CA PHE A 166 3.67 -15.49 16.62
C PHE A 166 5.15 -15.37 17.07
N PRO A 167 6.07 -15.02 16.14
CA PRO A 167 7.50 -14.97 16.42
C PRO A 167 7.84 -13.91 17.45
N ALA A 168 8.79 -14.22 18.32
CA ALA A 168 9.36 -13.25 19.24
C ALA A 168 10.31 -12.28 18.52
N VAL A 169 10.46 -11.08 19.09
CA VAL A 169 11.45 -10.13 18.58
C VAL A 169 12.85 -10.64 18.88
N ALA A 170 13.63 -10.89 17.82
CA ALA A 170 15.01 -11.36 17.98
C ALA A 170 15.90 -10.27 18.56
N PRO A 171 16.82 -10.61 19.49
CA PRO A 171 17.81 -9.66 20.00
C PRO A 171 18.73 -9.19 18.85
N PRO A 172 19.33 -8.00 18.94
CA PRO A 172 20.22 -7.45 17.91
C PRO A 172 21.58 -8.15 17.79
N SER A 173 21.71 -9.37 18.28
CA SER A 173 22.93 -10.19 18.20
C SER A 173 23.01 -10.93 16.87
N SER A 174 24.15 -10.88 16.17
CA SER A 174 24.35 -11.48 14.86
C SER A 174 24.16 -13.01 14.82
N ASP A 175 24.36 -13.70 15.93
CA ASP A 175 24.41 -15.16 15.98
C ASP A 175 23.09 -15.80 16.43
N SER A 176 22.08 -15.01 16.78
CA SER A 176 20.80 -15.56 17.20
C SER A 176 19.94 -16.00 16.01
N THR A 177 19.32 -17.17 16.14
CA THR A 177 18.32 -17.66 15.20
C THR A 177 17.12 -16.71 15.18
N ILE A 178 16.58 -16.43 14.00
CA ILE A 178 15.41 -15.56 13.81
C ILE A 178 14.16 -16.45 13.72
N GLU A 179 13.20 -16.18 14.58
CA GLU A 179 11.87 -16.79 14.47
C GLU A 179 11.08 -16.16 13.33
N VAL A 180 10.45 -17.01 12.52
CA VAL A 180 9.68 -16.59 11.35
C VAL A 180 8.30 -17.24 11.30
N LEU A 181 7.33 -16.54 10.70
CA LEU A 181 6.07 -17.13 10.24
C LEU A 181 6.18 -17.47 8.76
N VAL A 182 5.67 -18.63 8.39
CA VAL A 182 5.51 -19.08 7.01
C VAL A 182 4.03 -19.20 6.65
N SER A 183 3.67 -18.94 5.40
CA SER A 183 2.29 -19.13 4.95
C SER A 183 1.93 -20.62 4.88
N GLU A 184 0.65 -20.95 5.03
CA GLU A 184 0.12 -22.30 4.83
C GLU A 184 0.49 -22.85 3.45
N ALA A 185 0.47 -21.98 2.42
CA ALA A 185 0.82 -22.36 1.06
C ALA A 185 2.29 -22.78 0.95
N LEU A 186 3.23 -21.94 1.45
CA LEU A 186 4.66 -22.24 1.43
C LEU A 186 4.99 -23.48 2.28
N ALA A 187 4.38 -23.59 3.47
CA ALA A 187 4.58 -24.73 4.34
C ALA A 187 4.12 -26.05 3.68
N THR A 188 2.99 -26.02 3.00
CA THR A 188 2.46 -27.18 2.27
C THR A 188 3.31 -27.56 1.05
N GLU A 189 3.76 -26.55 0.29
CA GLU A 189 4.56 -26.76 -0.92
C GLU A 189 5.91 -27.38 -0.62
N LEU A 190 6.58 -26.92 0.43
CA LEU A 190 7.94 -27.37 0.80
C LEU A 190 7.96 -28.42 1.91
N GLY A 191 6.82 -28.73 2.52
CA GLY A 191 6.73 -29.65 3.66
C GLY A 191 7.33 -29.10 4.97
N LEU A 192 7.34 -27.76 5.14
CA LEU A 192 7.91 -27.11 6.32
C LEU A 192 7.03 -27.32 7.56
N GLN A 193 7.64 -27.56 8.72
CA GLN A 193 6.94 -27.79 9.97
C GLN A 193 7.37 -26.78 11.04
N VAL A 194 6.46 -26.48 11.96
CA VAL A 194 6.78 -25.66 13.14
C VAL A 194 7.84 -26.35 13.98
N GLY A 195 8.79 -25.59 14.48
CA GLY A 195 9.91 -26.10 15.28
C GLY A 195 11.16 -26.44 14.46
N GLU A 196 11.06 -26.51 13.14
CA GLU A 196 12.21 -26.78 12.28
C GLU A 196 13.11 -25.54 12.13
N THR A 197 14.40 -25.81 11.87
CA THR A 197 15.42 -24.78 11.65
C THR A 197 15.98 -24.92 10.25
N TYR A 198 16.12 -23.77 9.59
CA TYR A 198 16.68 -23.64 8.25
C TYR A 198 17.76 -22.55 8.23
N VAL A 199 18.49 -22.46 7.14
CA VAL A 199 19.42 -21.36 6.91
C VAL A 199 19.04 -20.64 5.63
N THR A 200 18.91 -19.34 5.72
CA THR A 200 18.80 -18.50 4.54
C THR A 200 20.17 -18.02 4.12
N PHE A 201 20.40 -18.05 2.82
CA PHE A 201 21.68 -17.77 2.23
C PHE A 201 21.56 -16.74 1.12
N ASP A 202 22.46 -15.75 1.14
CA ASP A 202 22.61 -14.80 0.06
C ASP A 202 24.09 -14.56 -0.26
N ARG A 203 24.41 -14.45 -1.53
CA ARG A 203 25.76 -14.18 -2.03
C ARG A 203 25.74 -12.90 -2.85
N ARG A 204 26.17 -11.81 -2.25
CA ARG A 204 26.21 -10.50 -2.88
C ARG A 204 27.63 -10.09 -3.24
N GLY A 205 27.77 -9.37 -4.36
CA GLY A 205 29.03 -8.70 -4.71
C GLY A 205 29.18 -7.42 -3.87
N THR A 206 30.37 -7.19 -3.33
CA THR A 206 30.70 -5.91 -2.69
C THR A 206 31.32 -4.96 -3.72
N GLN A 207 31.22 -3.64 -3.51
CA GLN A 207 31.87 -2.63 -4.37
C GLN A 207 33.40 -2.81 -4.52
N SER A 208 34.04 -3.38 -3.51
CA SER A 208 35.48 -3.69 -3.52
C SER A 208 35.84 -4.96 -4.33
N GLY A 209 34.88 -5.55 -5.07
CA GLY A 209 35.08 -6.78 -5.83
C GLY A 209 35.09 -8.05 -4.99
N GLY A 210 34.83 -7.95 -3.69
CA GLY A 210 34.64 -9.09 -2.80
C GLY A 210 33.27 -9.73 -2.97
N LYS A 211 33.13 -10.99 -2.50
CA LYS A 211 31.83 -11.63 -2.34
C LYS A 211 31.50 -11.69 -0.85
N ARG A 212 30.42 -11.02 -0.44
CA ARG A 212 29.90 -11.19 0.91
C ARG A 212 28.88 -12.33 0.89
N VAL A 213 29.04 -13.24 1.81
CA VAL A 213 28.12 -14.32 2.02
C VAL A 213 27.38 -14.04 3.32
N THR A 214 26.08 -13.92 3.24
CA THR A 214 25.22 -13.72 4.39
C THR A 214 24.46 -14.99 4.65
N GLN A 215 24.57 -15.51 5.88
CA GLN A 215 23.83 -16.66 6.36
C GLN A 215 23.02 -16.24 7.57
N ILE A 216 21.72 -16.46 7.52
CA ILE A 216 20.81 -16.13 8.62
C ILE A 216 20.08 -17.41 9.00
N PRO A 217 20.36 -17.98 10.19
CA PRO A 217 19.62 -19.13 10.69
C PRO A 217 18.20 -18.67 11.07
N ILE A 218 17.21 -19.45 10.66
CA ILE A 218 15.81 -19.20 10.94
C ILE A 218 15.18 -20.39 11.63
N HIS A 219 14.17 -20.12 12.45
CA HIS A 219 13.35 -21.12 13.13
C HIS A 219 11.88 -20.84 12.80
N ILE A 220 11.16 -21.86 12.33
CA ILE A 220 9.73 -21.72 12.01
C ILE A 220 8.95 -21.71 13.33
N ALA A 221 8.53 -20.51 13.75
CA ALA A 221 7.74 -20.31 14.97
C ALA A 221 6.26 -20.64 14.75
N GLY A 222 5.75 -20.44 13.54
CA GLY A 222 4.36 -20.75 13.26
C GLY A 222 4.01 -20.69 11.78
N ILE A 223 2.85 -21.28 11.47
CA ILE A 223 2.23 -21.32 10.15
C ILE A 223 0.97 -20.47 10.21
N TRP A 224 0.81 -19.57 9.24
CA TRP A 224 -0.29 -18.61 9.22
C TRP A 224 -1.11 -18.68 7.94
N LYS A 225 -2.35 -18.19 8.03
CA LYS A 225 -3.19 -17.83 6.90
C LYS A 225 -3.95 -16.54 7.16
N ALA A 226 -4.40 -15.87 6.10
CA ALA A 226 -5.27 -14.70 6.22
C ALA A 226 -6.60 -15.09 6.87
N THR A 227 -7.06 -14.32 7.87
CA THR A 227 -8.35 -14.53 8.52
C THR A 227 -9.50 -14.25 7.56
N ASP A 228 -9.44 -13.12 6.84
CA ASP A 228 -10.31 -12.79 5.72
C ASP A 228 -9.46 -12.33 4.53
N PRO A 229 -9.31 -13.16 3.49
CA PRO A 229 -8.53 -12.80 2.29
C PRO A 229 -9.09 -11.62 1.49
N LYS A 230 -10.34 -11.22 1.74
CA LYS A 230 -11.00 -10.10 1.04
C LYS A 230 -10.95 -8.79 1.81
N GLU A 231 -10.33 -8.79 2.98
CA GLU A 231 -10.22 -7.59 3.80
C GLU A 231 -9.41 -6.50 3.08
N GLU A 232 -9.84 -5.26 3.22
CA GLU A 232 -9.16 -4.08 2.63
C GLU A 232 -7.72 -3.92 3.12
N PHE A 233 -7.38 -4.51 4.27
CA PHE A 233 -6.03 -4.52 4.85
C PHE A 233 -4.98 -5.03 3.87
N TRP A 234 -5.30 -6.05 3.09
CA TRP A 234 -4.32 -6.73 2.23
C TRP A 234 -3.90 -5.90 1.03
N PHE A 235 -4.57 -4.84 0.67
CA PHE A 235 -4.37 -4.03 -0.53
C PHE A 235 -4.35 -4.86 -1.84
N TYR A 236 -3.67 -6.00 -1.81
CA TYR A 236 -3.64 -7.06 -2.83
C TYR A 236 -4.18 -8.37 -2.24
N ASN A 237 -4.09 -9.43 -3.00
CA ASN A 237 -4.34 -10.77 -2.47
C ASN A 237 -3.25 -11.14 -1.43
N PRO A 238 -3.60 -11.66 -0.24
CA PRO A 238 -2.64 -12.16 0.74
C PRO A 238 -1.66 -13.20 0.17
N ALA A 239 -2.01 -13.94 -0.88
CA ALA A 239 -1.11 -14.84 -1.60
C ALA A 239 0.18 -14.14 -2.12
N ALA A 240 0.19 -12.82 -2.27
CA ALA A 240 1.41 -12.08 -2.57
C ALA A 240 2.48 -12.13 -1.46
N LEU A 241 2.08 -12.57 -0.26
CA LEU A 241 2.96 -12.76 0.89
C LEU A 241 3.42 -14.22 1.08
N ASP A 242 2.97 -15.17 0.25
CA ASP A 242 3.24 -16.60 0.45
C ASP A 242 4.73 -16.93 0.46
N GLY A 243 5.54 -16.26 -0.35
CA GLY A 243 7.00 -16.43 -0.38
C GLY A 243 7.76 -15.64 0.69
N LEU A 244 7.06 -14.99 1.65
CA LEU A 244 7.70 -14.20 2.69
C LEU A 244 7.89 -15.00 3.98
N LEU A 245 9.09 -14.91 4.52
CA LEU A 245 9.39 -15.23 5.92
C LEU A 245 9.03 -13.99 6.75
N LEU A 246 7.85 -13.99 7.36
CA LEU A 246 7.36 -12.84 8.10
C LEU A 246 7.98 -12.82 9.50
N VAL A 247 8.49 -11.65 9.88
CA VAL A 247 9.13 -11.40 11.17
C VAL A 247 8.52 -10.16 11.83
N PRO A 248 8.63 -10.00 13.15
CA PRO A 248 8.26 -8.76 13.82
C PRO A 248 9.07 -7.55 13.29
N GLU A 249 8.46 -6.36 13.28
CA GLU A 249 9.13 -5.12 12.86
C GLU A 249 10.48 -4.90 13.58
N GLY A 250 10.53 -5.13 14.89
CA GLY A 250 11.76 -5.00 15.68
C GLY A 250 12.86 -5.95 15.22
N THR A 251 12.52 -7.18 14.84
CA THR A 251 13.47 -8.14 14.26
C THR A 251 13.94 -7.68 12.88
N PHE A 252 12.99 -7.22 12.03
CA PHE A 252 13.34 -6.75 10.69
C PHE A 252 14.33 -5.58 10.76
N VAL A 253 14.03 -4.56 11.53
CA VAL A 253 14.86 -3.35 11.67
C VAL A 253 16.19 -3.65 12.36
N GLY A 254 16.16 -4.41 13.46
CA GLY A 254 17.35 -4.63 14.30
C GLY A 254 18.30 -5.71 13.78
N ARG A 255 17.80 -6.66 12.99
CA ARG A 255 18.58 -7.84 12.56
C ARG A 255 18.76 -7.91 11.05
N ILE A 256 17.71 -7.63 10.29
CA ILE A 256 17.74 -7.77 8.83
C ILE A 256 18.18 -6.47 8.17
N GLY A 257 17.73 -5.32 8.67
CA GLY A 257 18.11 -4.01 8.18
C GLY A 257 19.63 -3.82 8.01
N PRO A 258 20.46 -4.11 9.01
CA PRO A 258 21.93 -3.98 8.91
C PRO A 258 22.57 -4.78 7.77
N TYR A 259 21.98 -5.94 7.40
CA TYR A 259 22.46 -6.69 6.23
C TYR A 259 22.12 -6.00 4.91
N MET A 260 21.05 -5.19 4.89
CA MET A 260 20.60 -4.46 3.71
C MET A 260 21.33 -3.11 3.54
N GLU A 261 21.77 -2.50 4.64
CA GLU A 261 22.46 -1.20 4.63
C GLU A 261 23.84 -1.26 4.01
N ASP A 262 24.53 -2.40 4.10
CA ASP A 262 25.85 -2.61 3.51
C ASP A 262 25.83 -2.72 1.96
N GLU A 263 24.67 -2.58 1.36
CA GLU A 263 24.52 -2.57 -0.10
C GLU A 263 24.85 -1.18 -0.66
N VAL A 264 26.08 -0.98 -1.03
CA VAL A 264 26.43 0.10 -1.93
C VAL A 264 26.16 -0.38 -3.35
N TYR A 265 25.02 -0.02 -3.89
CA TYR A 265 24.75 -0.20 -5.32
C TYR A 265 25.77 0.63 -6.09
N GLY A 266 26.70 -0.08 -6.76
CA GLY A 266 27.55 0.53 -7.75
C GLY A 266 26.66 1.08 -8.87
N GLY A 267 26.52 2.40 -8.94
CA GLY A 267 25.90 3.05 -10.06
C GLY A 267 26.63 2.65 -11.34
N MET A 268 25.91 2.19 -12.33
CA MET A 268 26.27 2.30 -13.73
C MET A 268 25.74 3.61 -14.27
#